data_09991cf8526a4615a26b644a9b7d65e1
#
_entry.id   09991cf8526a4615a26b644a9b7d65e1
#
_cell.length_a   1.000
_cell.length_b   1.000
_cell.length_c   1.000
_cell.angle_alpha   90.00
_cell.angle_beta   90.00
_cell.angle_gamma   90.00
#
_symmetry.space_group_name_H-M   'P 1'
#
loop_
_entity.id
_entity.type
_entity.pdbx_description
1 polymer ?
#
loop_
_entity_poly.entity_id
_entity_poly.type
_entity_poly.pdbx_seq_one_letter_code
_entity_poly.pdbx_strand_id
1 'polypeptide(L)'
;MNSLNEDLAIAGLLHDIGKFGQRAEISLRVSQFSKYRYNYLHAAFSAQIMTDYFELDSTLVDYSAMHHNLKETDGRDEYWIVASADRLASGFEREKFENYNANADFESENFKTQRLRNIFDEKEEYKIDVLDVRNIFSKDEKSTHNEYVDLWKKFLND
;
A
#
# COMPACT_ATOMS: atom_id res chain seq x y z
N MET A 1 7.34 18.42 16.87
CA MET A 1 7.49 17.01 17.27
C MET A 1 6.10 16.46 17.50
N ASN A 2 5.65 15.55 16.67
CA ASN A 2 4.39 14.85 16.88
C ASN A 2 4.49 13.96 18.13
N SER A 3 3.36 13.58 18.71
CA SER A 3 3.37 12.54 19.74
C SER A 3 3.64 11.17 19.10
N LEU A 4 4.19 10.22 19.87
CA LEU A 4 4.43 8.86 19.38
C LEU A 4 3.14 8.21 18.82
N ASN A 5 1.99 8.51 19.42
CA ASN A 5 0.70 8.00 18.94
C ASN A 5 0.32 8.56 17.57
N GLU A 6 0.62 9.84 17.31
CA GLU A 6 0.40 10.46 16.00
C GLU A 6 1.31 9.83 14.95
N ASP A 7 2.59 9.62 15.27
CA ASP A 7 3.55 8.97 14.39
C ASP A 7 3.12 7.54 14.03
N LEU A 8 2.66 6.77 15.01
CA LEU A 8 2.16 5.41 14.78
C LEU A 8 0.85 5.38 13.96
N ALA A 9 -0.03 6.37 14.17
CA ALA A 9 -1.25 6.51 13.38
C ALA A 9 -0.93 6.83 11.91
N ILE A 10 0.00 7.75 11.67
CA ILE A 10 0.49 8.09 10.32
C ILE A 10 1.18 6.89 9.69
N ALA A 11 2.05 6.20 10.43
CA ALA A 11 2.72 5.01 9.95
C ALA A 11 1.73 3.91 9.54
N GLY A 12 0.71 3.67 10.36
CA GLY A 12 -0.36 2.73 10.07
C GLY A 12 -1.21 3.12 8.85
N LEU A 13 -1.50 4.41 8.69
CA LEU A 13 -2.23 4.93 7.52
C LEU A 13 -1.46 4.74 6.22
N LEU A 14 -0.15 4.95 6.24
CA LEU A 14 0.71 4.98 5.05
C LEU A 14 1.44 3.66 4.77
N HIS A 15 1.31 2.63 5.63
CA HIS A 15 2.12 1.41 5.52
C HIS A 15 2.03 0.74 4.14
N ASP A 16 0.89 0.81 3.50
CA ASP A 16 0.59 0.19 2.21
C ASP A 16 0.52 1.16 1.02
N ILE A 17 0.86 2.46 1.22
CA ILE A 17 0.83 3.46 0.12
C ILE A 17 1.69 3.04 -1.08
N GLY A 18 2.70 2.23 -0.86
CA GLY A 18 3.55 1.68 -1.91
C GLY A 18 2.83 0.76 -2.88
N LYS A 19 1.70 0.16 -2.51
CA LYS A 19 0.85 -0.60 -3.44
C LYS A 19 0.30 0.31 -4.53
N PHE A 20 -0.05 1.55 -4.18
CA PHE A 20 -0.49 2.55 -5.15
C PHE A 20 0.66 2.93 -6.09
N GLY A 21 1.84 3.27 -5.57
CA GLY A 21 3.02 3.59 -6.39
C GLY A 21 3.45 2.42 -7.29
N GLN A 22 3.40 1.19 -6.78
CA GLN A 22 3.71 -0.01 -7.56
C GLN A 22 2.74 -0.19 -8.72
N ARG A 23 1.44 0.03 -8.51
CA ARG A 23 0.41 -0.04 -9.55
C ARG A 23 0.51 1.08 -10.56
N ALA A 24 0.94 2.25 -10.13
CA ALA A 24 1.22 3.41 -10.99
C ALA A 24 2.57 3.31 -11.72
N GLU A 25 3.32 2.21 -11.51
CA GLU A 25 4.62 1.95 -12.13
C GLU A 25 5.67 3.04 -11.91
N ILE A 26 5.66 3.70 -10.74
CA ILE A 26 6.71 4.64 -10.40
C ILE A 26 8.07 3.91 -10.32
N SER A 27 9.14 4.61 -10.63
CA SER A 27 10.48 4.02 -10.57
C SER A 27 10.97 3.87 -9.13
N LEU A 28 11.35 2.66 -8.73
CA LEU A 28 11.94 2.40 -7.41
C LEU A 28 13.46 2.63 -7.46
N ARG A 29 13.97 3.43 -6.54
CA ARG A 29 15.42 3.61 -6.34
C ARG A 29 16.00 2.47 -5.51
N VAL A 30 16.27 1.35 -6.15
CA VAL A 30 16.70 0.10 -5.50
C VAL A 30 18.00 0.21 -4.70
N SER A 31 18.83 1.22 -4.97
CA SER A 31 20.05 1.51 -4.19
C SER A 31 19.77 1.99 -2.77
N GLN A 32 18.62 2.64 -2.54
CA GLN A 32 18.20 3.18 -1.25
C GLN A 32 17.05 2.37 -0.65
N PHE A 33 16.10 1.96 -1.49
CA PHE A 33 14.86 1.30 -1.09
C PHE A 33 14.82 -0.11 -1.67
N SER A 34 15.39 -1.08 -0.94
CA SER A 34 15.51 -2.45 -1.41
C SER A 34 14.41 -3.33 -0.83
N LYS A 35 13.81 -4.20 -1.67
CA LYS A 35 12.92 -5.25 -1.19
C LYS A 35 13.58 -6.18 -0.16
N TYR A 36 14.91 -6.29 -0.17
CA TYR A 36 15.64 -7.12 0.81
C TYR A 36 15.62 -6.48 2.20
N ARG A 37 15.65 -5.15 2.29
CA ARG A 37 15.51 -4.43 3.58
C ARG A 37 14.09 -4.56 4.14
N TYR A 38 13.08 -4.42 3.28
CA TYR A 38 11.68 -4.33 3.69
C TYR A 38 10.89 -5.63 3.53
N ASN A 39 11.49 -6.71 3.03
CA ASN A 39 10.91 -8.03 2.70
C ASN A 39 9.94 -8.02 1.51
N TYR A 40 9.23 -6.92 1.27
CA TYR A 40 8.23 -6.80 0.22
C TYR A 40 8.48 -5.58 -0.67
N LEU A 41 8.11 -5.72 -1.94
CA LEU A 41 8.32 -4.66 -2.92
C LEU A 41 7.45 -3.44 -2.61
N HIS A 42 6.18 -3.62 -2.24
CA HIS A 42 5.31 -2.51 -1.87
C HIS A 42 5.83 -1.75 -0.64
N ALA A 43 6.41 -2.43 0.33
CA ALA A 43 6.99 -1.78 1.51
C ALA A 43 8.21 -0.91 1.15
N ALA A 44 9.04 -1.35 0.19
CA ALA A 44 10.11 -0.54 -0.37
C ALA A 44 9.57 0.70 -1.12
N PHE A 45 8.49 0.55 -1.88
CA PHE A 45 7.79 1.68 -2.50
C PHE A 45 7.18 2.62 -1.45
N SER A 46 6.58 2.09 -0.37
CA SER A 46 6.07 2.91 0.73
C SER A 46 7.17 3.77 1.33
N ALA A 47 8.34 3.17 1.63
CA ALA A 47 9.48 3.90 2.16
C ALA A 47 9.94 5.02 1.22
N GLN A 48 10.04 4.75 -0.09
CA GLN A 48 10.41 5.77 -1.06
C GLN A 48 9.39 6.89 -1.14
N ILE A 49 8.10 6.58 -1.22
CA ILE A 49 7.02 7.57 -1.34
C ILE A 49 7.01 8.48 -0.10
N MET A 50 7.07 7.89 1.08
CA MET A 50 7.08 8.65 2.32
C MET A 50 8.30 9.56 2.46
N THR A 51 9.46 9.12 1.96
CA THR A 51 10.69 9.92 1.97
C THR A 51 10.65 11.03 0.92
N ASP A 52 10.26 10.72 -0.32
CA ASP A 52 10.43 11.62 -1.46
C ASP A 52 9.31 12.63 -1.62
N TYR A 53 8.08 12.25 -1.29
CA TYR A 53 6.90 13.07 -1.55
C TYR A 53 6.28 13.64 -0.26
N PHE A 54 6.38 12.92 0.86
CA PHE A 54 5.88 13.40 2.15
C PHE A 54 6.97 13.96 3.05
N GLU A 55 8.26 13.81 2.68
CA GLU A 55 9.42 14.30 3.43
C GLU A 55 9.40 13.89 4.91
N LEU A 56 8.89 12.68 5.19
CA LEU A 56 8.73 12.20 6.55
C LEU A 56 10.09 11.79 7.16
N ASP A 57 10.16 11.90 8.48
CA ASP A 57 11.31 11.44 9.24
C ASP A 57 11.59 9.94 9.03
N SER A 58 12.87 9.58 9.00
CA SER A 58 13.29 8.20 8.72
C SER A 58 12.75 7.18 9.73
N THR A 59 12.56 7.58 10.99
CA THR A 59 11.99 6.71 12.03
C THR A 59 10.54 6.38 11.73
N LEU A 60 9.76 7.37 11.33
CA LEU A 60 8.36 7.19 10.94
C LEU A 60 8.24 6.32 9.66
N VAL A 61 9.12 6.58 8.69
CA VAL A 61 9.23 5.75 7.47
C VAL A 61 9.50 4.29 7.83
N ASP A 62 10.44 4.04 8.74
CA ASP A 62 10.78 2.69 9.16
C ASP A 62 9.63 2.03 9.95
N TYR A 63 8.93 2.73 10.86
CA TYR A 63 7.73 2.17 11.54
C TYR A 63 6.70 1.66 10.54
N SER A 64 6.51 2.39 9.46
CA SER A 64 5.58 2.04 8.39
C SER A 64 6.11 0.89 7.52
N ALA A 65 7.29 1.05 6.93
CA ALA A 65 7.80 0.16 5.90
C ALA A 65 8.37 -1.17 6.41
N MET A 66 8.76 -1.24 7.70
CA MET A 66 9.35 -2.45 8.28
C MET A 66 8.31 -3.45 8.84
N HIS A 67 7.01 -3.20 8.70
CA HIS A 67 5.95 -4.05 9.24
C HIS A 67 5.99 -5.52 8.77
N HIS A 68 6.67 -5.81 7.67
CA HIS A 68 6.93 -7.15 7.17
C HIS A 68 8.31 -7.71 7.52
N ASN A 69 9.23 -6.90 8.05
CA ASN A 69 10.61 -7.31 8.35
C ASN A 69 11.02 -6.98 9.79
N LEU A 70 10.25 -7.44 10.75
CA LEU A 70 10.48 -7.18 12.18
C LEU A 70 11.81 -7.75 12.72
N LYS A 71 12.45 -8.67 11.99
CA LYS A 71 13.74 -9.24 12.39
C LYS A 71 14.90 -8.25 12.29
N GLU A 72 14.78 -7.31 11.36
CA GLU A 72 15.78 -6.26 11.14
C GLU A 72 15.52 -5.00 11.98
N THR A 73 14.48 -5.02 12.81
CA THR A 73 14.22 -3.97 13.79
C THR A 73 14.91 -4.33 15.12
N ASP A 74 15.30 -3.36 15.88
CA ASP A 74 15.97 -3.52 17.18
C ASP A 74 15.03 -3.95 18.32
N GLY A 75 13.89 -4.55 17.97
CA GLY A 75 12.91 -5.13 18.90
C GLY A 75 12.00 -4.12 19.58
N ARG A 76 11.99 -2.86 19.10
CA ARG A 76 11.11 -1.82 19.64
C ARG A 76 9.64 -2.12 19.36
N ASP A 77 8.80 -1.82 20.35
CA ASP A 77 7.36 -2.12 20.32
C ASP A 77 6.61 -1.39 19.19
N GLU A 78 7.08 -0.23 18.77
CA GLU A 78 6.48 0.60 17.73
C GLU A 78 6.33 -0.14 16.41
N TYR A 79 7.33 -0.91 16.00
CA TYR A 79 7.27 -1.72 14.78
C TYR A 79 6.21 -2.84 14.89
N TRP A 80 6.09 -3.43 16.10
CA TRP A 80 5.11 -4.48 16.35
C TRP A 80 3.67 -3.95 16.35
N ILE A 81 3.47 -2.70 16.79
CA ILE A 81 2.14 -2.06 16.79
C ILE A 81 1.62 -1.97 15.36
N VAL A 82 2.38 -1.41 14.43
CA VAL A 82 1.97 -1.28 13.02
C VAL A 82 1.77 -2.66 12.38
N ALA A 83 2.71 -3.59 12.57
CA ALA A 83 2.60 -4.93 12.02
C ALA A 83 1.43 -5.73 12.60
N SER A 84 1.09 -5.52 13.87
CA SER A 84 -0.05 -6.19 14.51
C SER A 84 -1.37 -5.60 14.04
N ALA A 85 -1.44 -4.27 13.89
CA ALA A 85 -2.62 -3.60 13.35
C ALA A 85 -2.92 -4.04 11.91
N ASP A 86 -1.90 -4.12 11.05
CA ASP A 86 -2.03 -4.67 9.70
C ASP A 86 -2.57 -6.11 9.72
N ARG A 87 -1.98 -6.98 10.56
CA ARG A 87 -2.41 -8.38 10.66
C ARG A 87 -3.85 -8.54 11.18
N LEU A 88 -4.26 -7.70 12.13
CA LEU A 88 -5.65 -7.71 12.63
C LEU A 88 -6.62 -7.23 11.57
N ALA A 89 -6.28 -6.16 10.84
CA ALA A 89 -7.12 -5.62 9.78
C ALA A 89 -7.27 -6.60 8.60
N SER A 90 -6.18 -7.30 8.25
CA SER A 90 -6.14 -8.25 7.13
C SER A 90 -6.43 -9.71 7.52
N GLY A 91 -6.69 -10.01 8.80
CA GLY A 91 -6.68 -11.36 9.37
C GLY A 91 -7.66 -12.35 8.75
N PHE A 92 -8.83 -11.90 8.31
CA PHE A 92 -9.81 -12.76 7.63
C PHE A 92 -9.52 -12.99 6.14
N GLU A 93 -8.73 -12.16 5.52
CA GLU A 93 -8.40 -12.31 4.10
C GLU A 93 -7.17 -13.20 3.86
N ARG A 94 -6.30 -13.38 4.86
CA ARG A 94 -5.04 -14.12 4.70
C ARG A 94 -5.21 -15.59 4.37
N GLU A 95 -6.19 -16.28 4.92
CA GLU A 95 -6.46 -17.70 4.54
C GLU A 95 -6.82 -17.83 3.05
N LYS A 96 -7.51 -16.84 2.50
CA LYS A 96 -7.79 -16.77 1.06
C LYS A 96 -6.55 -16.35 0.26
N PHE A 97 -5.68 -15.49 0.82
CA PHE A 97 -4.50 -14.95 0.16
C PHE A 97 -3.35 -15.96 0.02
N GLU A 98 -3.17 -16.90 0.95
CA GLU A 98 -2.18 -17.96 0.81
C GLU A 98 -2.52 -18.89 -0.35
N ASN A 99 -3.79 -19.21 -0.54
CA ASN A 99 -4.27 -19.94 -1.72
C ASN A 99 -4.17 -19.12 -3.02
N TYR A 100 -4.27 -17.81 -2.93
CA TYR A 100 -4.13 -16.87 -4.03
C TYR A 100 -2.67 -16.72 -4.49
N ASN A 101 -1.73 -16.62 -3.54
CA ASN A 101 -0.30 -16.54 -3.82
C ASN A 101 0.31 -17.85 -4.32
N ALA A 102 -0.28 -19.00 -4.00
CA ALA A 102 0.13 -20.30 -4.56
C ALA A 102 -0.15 -20.41 -6.07
N ASN A 103 -1.06 -19.57 -6.60
CA ASN A 103 -1.41 -19.48 -8.02
C ASN A 103 -0.92 -18.16 -8.66
N ALA A 104 -0.02 -17.42 -7.99
CA ALA A 104 0.34 -16.03 -8.31
C ALA A 104 1.08 -15.84 -9.64
N ASP A 105 1.59 -16.89 -10.26
CA ASP A 105 2.25 -16.77 -11.57
C ASP A 105 1.29 -16.36 -12.70
N PHE A 106 -0.02 -16.54 -12.52
CA PHE A 106 -1.01 -16.23 -13.55
C PHE A 106 -1.76 -14.89 -13.33
N GLU A 107 -1.73 -14.34 -12.12
CA GLU A 107 -2.51 -13.16 -11.75
C GLU A 107 -1.69 -11.90 -11.45
N SER A 108 -0.35 -11.97 -11.50
CA SER A 108 0.51 -10.82 -11.21
C SER A 108 0.29 -9.63 -12.16
N GLU A 109 -0.21 -9.86 -13.37
CA GLU A 109 -0.56 -8.80 -14.33
C GLU A 109 -1.95 -8.19 -14.07
N ASN A 110 -2.86 -8.93 -13.46
CA ASN A 110 -4.25 -8.48 -13.25
C ASN A 110 -4.43 -7.46 -12.13
N PHE A 111 -3.52 -7.40 -11.15
CA PHE A 111 -3.67 -6.46 -10.03
C PHE A 111 -3.66 -4.98 -10.47
N LYS A 112 -3.06 -4.67 -11.61
CA LYS A 112 -2.98 -3.31 -12.17
C LYS A 112 -4.30 -2.84 -12.79
N THR A 113 -5.15 -3.77 -13.17
CA THR A 113 -6.44 -3.49 -13.82
C THR A 113 -7.63 -3.89 -12.94
N GLN A 114 -7.35 -4.40 -11.76
CA GLN A 114 -8.36 -4.90 -10.84
C GLN A 114 -9.18 -3.74 -10.27
N ARG A 115 -10.51 -3.87 -10.37
CA ARG A 115 -11.45 -2.91 -9.79
C ARG A 115 -11.53 -3.04 -8.27
N LEU A 116 -11.98 -1.99 -7.61
CA LEU A 116 -12.36 -2.04 -6.21
C LEU A 116 -13.67 -2.80 -6.07
N ARG A 117 -13.71 -3.77 -5.17
CA ARG A 117 -14.94 -4.50 -4.85
C ARG A 117 -15.69 -3.83 -3.72
N ASN A 118 -17.01 -3.85 -3.82
CA ASN A 118 -17.86 -3.44 -2.71
C ASN A 118 -17.73 -4.45 -1.56
N ILE A 119 -17.38 -3.98 -0.37
CA ILE A 119 -17.25 -4.83 0.83
C ILE A 119 -18.58 -5.40 1.32
N PHE A 120 -19.71 -4.82 0.89
CA PHE A 120 -21.06 -5.23 1.26
C PHE A 120 -21.78 -6.02 0.17
N ASP A 121 -21.29 -5.95 -1.09
CA ASP A 121 -21.83 -6.69 -2.23
C ASP A 121 -20.70 -7.08 -3.19
N GLU A 122 -20.24 -8.31 -3.09
CA GLU A 122 -19.11 -8.84 -3.90
C GLU A 122 -19.37 -8.82 -5.42
N LYS A 123 -20.61 -8.62 -5.86
CA LYS A 123 -20.97 -8.51 -7.28
C LYS A 123 -20.80 -7.11 -7.85
N GLU A 124 -20.67 -6.12 -6.98
CA GLU A 124 -20.45 -4.75 -7.38
C GLU A 124 -18.96 -4.39 -7.38
N GLU A 125 -18.50 -3.90 -8.52
CA GLU A 125 -17.13 -3.42 -8.72
C GLU A 125 -17.13 -1.95 -9.08
N TYR A 126 -16.18 -1.19 -8.52
CA TYR A 126 -16.05 0.25 -8.72
C TYR A 126 -14.76 0.59 -9.44
N LYS A 127 -14.81 1.66 -10.22
CA LYS A 127 -13.62 2.30 -10.81
C LYS A 127 -12.67 2.80 -9.72
N ILE A 128 -11.39 2.83 -10.05
CA ILE A 128 -10.34 3.32 -9.16
C ILE A 128 -10.31 4.85 -9.03
N ASP A 129 -11.03 5.58 -9.87
CA ASP A 129 -11.13 7.05 -9.82
C ASP A 129 -11.99 7.53 -8.64
N VAL A 130 -11.58 7.16 -7.45
CA VAL A 130 -12.27 7.43 -6.17
C VAL A 130 -11.84 8.71 -5.47
N LEU A 131 -10.95 9.50 -6.05
CA LEU A 131 -10.62 10.83 -5.50
C LEU A 131 -11.74 11.85 -5.76
N ASP A 132 -12.69 11.54 -6.64
CA ASP A 132 -13.93 12.29 -6.75
C ASP A 132 -15.07 11.52 -6.08
N VAL A 133 -15.46 11.95 -4.89
CA VAL A 133 -16.55 11.34 -4.09
C VAL A 133 -17.87 11.26 -4.88
N ARG A 134 -18.05 12.12 -5.89
CA ARG A 134 -19.24 12.14 -6.75
C ARG A 134 -19.24 11.01 -7.78
N ASN A 135 -18.06 10.42 -8.06
CA ASN A 135 -17.86 9.36 -9.05
C ASN A 135 -17.56 7.99 -8.44
N ILE A 136 -17.57 7.85 -7.12
CA ILE A 136 -17.34 6.58 -6.41
C ILE A 136 -18.21 5.44 -6.97
N PHE A 137 -19.41 5.75 -7.44
CA PHE A 137 -20.41 4.77 -7.92
C PHE A 137 -20.51 4.65 -9.44
N SER A 138 -19.56 5.15 -10.19
CA SER A 138 -19.55 5.03 -11.66
C SER A 138 -19.33 3.56 -12.05
N LYS A 139 -20.41 2.93 -12.55
CA LYS A 139 -20.46 1.48 -12.83
C LYS A 139 -19.99 1.08 -14.23
N ASP A 140 -19.81 2.03 -15.16
CA ASP A 140 -19.90 1.75 -16.59
C ASP A 140 -18.58 1.54 -17.33
N GLU A 141 -17.42 1.69 -16.69
CA GLU A 141 -16.15 1.57 -17.39
C GLU A 141 -15.18 0.63 -16.69
N LYS A 142 -14.47 -0.19 -17.46
CA LYS A 142 -13.41 -1.05 -16.94
C LYS A 142 -12.22 -0.21 -16.54
N SER A 143 -11.64 -0.52 -15.38
CA SER A 143 -10.36 0.04 -14.96
C SER A 143 -9.26 -0.36 -15.93
N THR A 144 -8.41 0.60 -16.31
CA THR A 144 -7.25 0.37 -17.15
C THR A 144 -5.97 0.62 -16.36
N HIS A 145 -4.85 0.06 -16.80
CA HIS A 145 -3.55 0.33 -16.21
C HIS A 145 -3.25 1.85 -16.14
N ASN A 146 -3.62 2.60 -17.17
CA ASN A 146 -3.41 4.04 -17.24
C ASN A 146 -4.12 4.81 -16.13
N GLU A 147 -5.21 4.31 -15.58
CA GLU A 147 -5.93 4.96 -14.49
C GLU A 147 -5.09 5.09 -13.23
N TYR A 148 -4.30 4.09 -12.87
CA TYR A 148 -3.39 4.21 -11.74
C TYR A 148 -2.28 5.24 -11.99
N VAL A 149 -1.75 5.31 -13.20
CA VAL A 149 -0.75 6.30 -13.59
C VAL A 149 -1.34 7.72 -13.53
N ASP A 150 -2.53 7.91 -14.04
CA ASP A 150 -3.20 9.22 -14.06
C ASP A 150 -3.64 9.63 -12.65
N LEU A 151 -4.13 8.69 -11.86
CA LEU A 151 -4.47 8.92 -10.46
C LEU A 151 -3.24 9.31 -9.65
N TRP A 152 -2.09 8.67 -9.90
CA TRP A 152 -0.83 9.02 -9.25
C TRP A 152 -0.39 10.45 -9.59
N LYS A 153 -0.46 10.84 -10.87
CA LYS A 153 -0.14 12.22 -11.29
C LYS A 153 -1.06 13.24 -10.62
N LYS A 154 -2.35 12.94 -10.51
CA LYS A 154 -3.33 13.79 -9.83
C LYS A 154 -3.00 13.92 -8.35
N PHE A 155 -2.74 12.80 -7.68
CA PHE A 155 -2.35 12.74 -6.26
C PHE A 155 -1.10 13.59 -5.94
N LEU A 156 -0.14 13.69 -6.87
CA LEU A 156 1.06 14.52 -6.68
C LEU A 156 0.82 16.02 -6.91
N ASN A 157 -0.29 16.41 -7.55
CA ASN A 157 -0.60 17.80 -7.87
C ASN A 157 -1.58 18.44 -6.88
N ASP A 158 -2.26 17.65 -6.08
CA ASP A 158 -3.18 18.09 -5.01
C ASP A 158 -2.44 18.23 -3.68
#